data_cda5914b684c3ca9d1d5e6a73d300f55
#
_entry.id   cda5914b684c3ca9d1d5e6a73d300f55
#
_cell.length_a   1.000
_cell.length_b   1.000
_cell.length_c   1.000
_cell.angle_alpha   90.00
_cell.angle_beta   90.00
_cell.angle_gamma   90.00
#
_symmetry.space_group_name_H-M   'P 1'
#
loop_
_entity.id
_entity.type
_entity.pdbx_description
1 polymer ?
#
loop_
_entity_poly.entity_id
_entity_poly.type
_entity_poly.pdbx_seq_one_letter_code
_entity_poly.pdbx_strand_id
1 'polypeptide(L)'
;YRKHHAALAKRFVGEHVIDERGGKVQIKTCHVYPQPLGSYMSYLAANPSPEKAPLALSIDPGYNTVDWFVCQGMSANDSLSDAVPRGMGAVLRAIADDIIKTYEFDATPVELVRAIDRSLTTKTPFELYGQHFDLEKHLSAGDDVVHEAAQAIKNSVGSGSDIRVIILTGGGASFYAKAVADKFPRHKVVTL
;
A
#
# COMPACT_ATOMS: atom_id res chain seq x y z
N TYR A 1 5.15 7.83 -12.78
CA TYR A 1 6.55 7.93 -12.40
C TYR A 1 7.42 8.48 -13.54
N ARG A 2 7.52 7.81 -14.70
CA ARG A 2 8.42 8.18 -15.82
C ARG A 2 8.29 9.63 -16.29
N LYS A 3 7.09 10.19 -16.33
CA LYS A 3 6.85 11.56 -16.83
C LYS A 3 7.39 12.67 -15.90
N HIS A 4 7.52 12.38 -14.61
CA HIS A 4 7.73 13.43 -13.61
C HIS A 4 8.98 13.26 -12.73
N HIS A 5 9.65 12.10 -12.77
CA HIS A 5 10.79 11.82 -11.88
C HIS A 5 11.96 12.79 -12.07
N ALA A 6 12.30 13.12 -13.33
CA ALA A 6 13.38 14.05 -13.60
C ALA A 6 13.06 15.49 -13.15
N ALA A 7 11.82 15.94 -13.40
CA ALA A 7 11.36 17.25 -12.94
C ALA A 7 11.30 17.33 -11.41
N LEU A 8 10.87 16.26 -10.76
CA LEU A 8 10.83 16.15 -9.30
C LEU A 8 12.26 16.17 -8.73
N ALA A 9 13.18 15.35 -9.25
CA ALA A 9 14.57 15.33 -8.84
C ALA A 9 15.21 16.73 -8.94
N LYS A 10 14.97 17.42 -10.05
CA LYS A 10 15.49 18.78 -10.28
C LYS A 10 15.00 19.79 -9.23
N ARG A 11 13.78 19.62 -8.69
CA ARG A 11 13.24 20.52 -7.64
C ARG A 11 13.94 20.38 -6.31
N PHE A 12 14.51 19.21 -6.03
CA PHE A 12 15.23 18.95 -4.78
C PHE A 12 16.72 19.29 -4.86
N VAL A 13 17.32 19.31 -6.05
CA VAL A 13 18.74 19.68 -6.21
C VAL A 13 18.89 21.19 -6.05
N GLY A 14 19.80 21.61 -5.17
CA GLY A 14 20.06 23.02 -4.89
C GLY A 14 20.21 23.32 -3.41
N GLU A 15 20.24 24.61 -3.08
CA GLU A 15 20.24 25.10 -1.71
C GLU A 15 18.80 25.31 -1.22
N HIS A 16 18.52 24.82 -0.01
CA HIS A 16 17.21 24.93 0.64
C HIS A 16 17.36 25.51 2.04
N VAL A 17 16.52 26.48 2.38
CA VAL A 17 16.37 26.97 3.74
C VAL A 17 15.43 26.02 4.49
N ILE A 18 15.87 25.48 5.61
CA ILE A 18 15.16 24.42 6.33
C ILE A 18 14.52 24.88 7.65
N ASP A 19 14.87 26.06 8.14
CA ASP A 19 14.29 26.62 9.36
C ASP A 19 14.18 28.15 9.31
N GLU A 20 13.44 28.72 10.25
CA GLU A 20 13.23 30.16 10.38
C GLU A 20 14.51 30.92 10.78
N ARG A 21 15.55 30.23 11.28
CA ARG A 21 16.84 30.79 11.67
C ARG A 21 17.83 30.86 10.49
N GLY A 22 17.37 30.47 9.30
CA GLY A 22 18.18 30.50 8.08
C GLY A 22 19.14 29.33 7.91
N GLY A 23 18.91 28.23 8.64
CA GLY A 23 19.63 26.98 8.41
C GLY A 23 19.47 26.52 6.97
N LYS A 24 20.59 26.13 6.33
CA LYS A 24 20.64 25.77 4.91
C LYS A 24 21.14 24.36 4.70
N VAL A 25 20.54 23.66 3.73
CA VAL A 25 20.97 22.36 3.24
C VAL A 25 21.27 22.45 1.75
N GLN A 26 22.42 21.93 1.34
CA GLN A 26 22.80 21.79 -0.06
C GLN A 26 22.56 20.34 -0.51
N ILE A 27 21.56 20.13 -1.37
CA ILE A 27 21.30 18.83 -2.00
C ILE A 27 22.05 18.79 -3.34
N LYS A 28 23.06 17.93 -3.42
CA LYS A 28 23.90 17.78 -4.61
C LYS A 28 23.26 16.88 -5.66
N THR A 29 22.60 15.81 -5.22
CA THR A 29 21.94 14.81 -6.08
C THR A 29 20.63 14.36 -5.48
N CYS A 30 19.63 14.08 -6.33
CA CYS A 30 18.36 13.52 -5.93
C CYS A 30 17.99 12.39 -6.91
N HIS A 31 17.74 11.22 -6.35
CA HIS A 31 17.23 10.07 -7.10
C HIS A 31 15.78 9.82 -6.70
N VAL A 32 14.91 9.70 -7.67
CA VAL A 32 13.49 9.43 -7.47
C VAL A 32 13.18 8.01 -7.93
N TYR A 33 12.60 7.23 -7.06
CA TYR A 33 12.19 5.85 -7.32
C TYR A 33 10.71 5.65 -7.00
N PRO A 34 10.01 4.73 -7.68
CA PRO A 34 8.67 4.32 -7.26
C PRO A 34 8.74 3.67 -5.88
N GLN A 35 7.75 3.95 -5.04
CA GLN A 35 7.69 3.41 -3.67
C GLN A 35 7.81 1.88 -3.60
N PRO A 36 7.08 1.09 -4.44
CA PRO A 36 7.19 -0.37 -4.39
C PRO A 36 8.57 -0.93 -4.75
N LEU A 37 9.43 -0.15 -5.44
CA LEU A 37 10.82 -0.55 -5.68
C LEU A 37 11.65 -0.56 -4.39
N GLY A 38 11.37 0.37 -3.46
CA GLY A 38 12.00 0.38 -2.14
C GLY A 38 11.74 -0.91 -1.36
N SER A 39 10.51 -1.39 -1.42
CA SER A 39 10.09 -2.66 -0.81
C SER A 39 10.82 -3.87 -1.40
N TYR A 40 10.95 -3.90 -2.72
CA TYR A 40 11.73 -4.94 -3.40
C TYR A 40 13.21 -4.90 -2.99
N MET A 41 13.81 -3.73 -2.89
CA MET A 41 15.20 -3.59 -2.44
C MET A 41 15.38 -4.05 -0.99
N SER A 42 14.43 -3.76 -0.11
CA SER A 42 14.42 -4.26 1.27
C SER A 42 14.33 -5.79 1.32
N TYR A 43 13.49 -6.38 0.47
CA TYR A 43 13.40 -7.83 0.33
C TYR A 43 14.75 -8.44 -0.12
N LEU A 44 15.40 -7.87 -1.13
CA LEU A 44 16.70 -8.36 -1.62
C LEU A 44 17.79 -8.25 -0.55
N ALA A 45 17.81 -7.18 0.22
CA ALA A 45 18.77 -7.00 1.30
C ALA A 45 18.60 -8.05 2.42
N ALA A 46 17.34 -8.42 2.72
CA ALA A 46 17.02 -9.46 3.70
C ALA A 46 17.19 -10.91 3.16
N ASN A 47 17.19 -11.08 1.83
CA ASN A 47 17.28 -12.37 1.16
C ASN A 47 18.40 -12.34 0.10
N PRO A 48 19.67 -12.21 0.51
CA PRO A 48 20.79 -12.17 -0.42
C PRO A 48 20.88 -13.49 -1.20
N SER A 49 20.94 -13.39 -2.53
CA SER A 49 21.11 -14.53 -3.41
C SER A 49 22.35 -14.32 -4.27
N PRO A 50 23.17 -15.35 -4.48
CA PRO A 50 24.30 -15.28 -5.41
C PRO A 50 23.86 -15.25 -6.88
N GLU A 51 22.62 -15.56 -7.14
CA GLU A 51 22.03 -15.57 -8.47
C GLU A 51 21.50 -14.16 -8.85
N LYS A 52 21.11 -14.00 -10.13
CA LYS A 52 20.45 -12.80 -10.61
C LYS A 52 19.20 -12.50 -9.78
N ALA A 53 19.02 -11.23 -9.42
CA ALA A 53 17.86 -10.77 -8.68
C ALA A 53 16.55 -11.33 -9.29
N PRO A 54 15.64 -11.92 -8.50
CA PRO A 54 14.41 -12.53 -9.01
C PRO A 54 13.47 -11.50 -9.61
N LEU A 55 12.69 -11.89 -10.62
CA LEU A 55 11.54 -11.09 -11.04
C LEU A 55 10.49 -11.13 -9.91
N ALA A 56 10.08 -9.98 -9.44
CA ALA A 56 9.15 -9.83 -8.33
C ALA A 56 7.98 -8.93 -8.70
N LEU A 57 6.83 -9.21 -8.08
CA LEU A 57 5.69 -8.32 -8.01
C LEU A 57 5.69 -7.67 -6.61
N SER A 58 5.98 -6.40 -6.54
CA SER A 58 5.92 -5.61 -5.31
C SER A 58 4.60 -4.85 -5.26
N ILE A 59 3.83 -5.01 -4.20
CA ILE A 59 2.51 -4.43 -3.99
C ILE A 59 2.55 -3.59 -2.72
N ASP A 60 2.09 -2.36 -2.80
CA ASP A 60 2.03 -1.40 -1.70
C ASP A 60 0.59 -0.89 -1.51
N PRO A 61 -0.19 -1.53 -0.64
CA PRO A 61 -1.49 -1.02 -0.23
C PRO A 61 -1.34 0.21 0.68
N GLY A 62 -1.31 1.38 0.06
CA GLY A 62 -1.30 2.67 0.73
C GLY A 62 -2.68 3.09 1.26
N TYR A 63 -2.78 4.33 1.75
CA TYR A 63 -4.06 4.85 2.24
C TYR A 63 -5.05 5.14 1.10
N ASN A 64 -4.59 5.79 0.01
CA ASN A 64 -5.46 6.17 -1.11
C ASN A 64 -5.47 5.14 -2.23
N THR A 65 -4.31 4.57 -2.55
CA THR A 65 -4.09 3.67 -3.68
C THR A 65 -3.48 2.36 -3.23
N VAL A 66 -3.68 1.34 -4.05
CA VAL A 66 -2.83 0.16 -4.07
C VAL A 66 -1.97 0.27 -5.31
N ASP A 67 -0.68 0.40 -5.10
CA ASP A 67 0.32 0.51 -6.15
C ASP A 67 1.03 -0.83 -6.32
N TRP A 68 1.30 -1.25 -7.58
CA TRP A 68 2.11 -2.44 -7.82
C TRP A 68 3.13 -2.25 -8.91
N PHE A 69 4.26 -2.91 -8.73
CA PHE A 69 5.39 -2.89 -9.63
C PHE A 69 5.91 -4.29 -9.92
N VAL A 70 6.07 -4.62 -11.20
CA VAL A 70 6.83 -5.81 -11.61
C VAL A 70 8.25 -5.36 -11.91
N CYS A 71 9.22 -5.90 -11.18
CA CYS A 71 10.61 -5.45 -11.26
C CYS A 71 11.61 -6.60 -11.11
N GLN A 72 12.80 -6.38 -11.70
CA GLN A 72 13.97 -7.25 -11.55
C GLN A 72 15.22 -6.38 -11.40
N GLY A 73 15.90 -6.47 -10.27
CA GLY A 73 16.97 -5.53 -9.93
C GLY A 73 16.44 -4.10 -9.90
N MET A 74 17.10 -3.19 -10.61
CA MET A 74 16.68 -1.77 -10.71
C MET A 74 15.77 -1.51 -11.91
N SER A 75 15.39 -2.55 -12.67
CA SER A 75 14.51 -2.42 -13.85
C SER A 75 13.07 -2.71 -13.47
N ALA A 76 12.17 -1.80 -13.83
CA ALA A 76 10.72 -1.97 -13.69
C ALA A 76 10.10 -2.28 -15.07
N ASN A 77 9.10 -3.17 -15.06
CA ASN A 77 8.25 -3.42 -16.22
C ASN A 77 6.99 -2.56 -16.09
N ASP A 78 6.99 -1.41 -16.75
CA ASP A 78 5.91 -0.43 -16.64
C ASP A 78 4.59 -0.91 -17.28
N SER A 79 4.64 -1.84 -18.24
CA SER A 79 3.42 -2.37 -18.86
C SER A 79 2.63 -3.31 -17.94
N LEU A 80 3.28 -3.84 -16.89
CA LEU A 80 2.70 -4.71 -15.88
C LEU A 80 2.55 -4.01 -14.53
N SER A 81 2.88 -2.72 -14.45
CA SER A 81 2.90 -1.92 -13.22
C SER A 81 1.85 -0.82 -13.32
N ASP A 82 1.06 -0.65 -12.25
CA ASP A 82 -0.03 0.33 -12.23
C ASP A 82 -0.47 0.63 -10.79
N ALA A 83 -1.57 1.36 -10.62
CA ALA A 83 -2.18 1.68 -9.34
C ALA A 83 -3.71 1.76 -9.46
N VAL A 84 -4.41 1.43 -8.38
CA VAL A 84 -5.87 1.62 -8.29
C VAL A 84 -6.26 2.38 -7.03
N PRO A 85 -7.32 3.19 -7.05
CA PRO A 85 -7.79 3.96 -5.89
C PRO A 85 -8.61 3.06 -4.95
N ARG A 86 -8.03 1.98 -4.47
CA ARG A 86 -8.62 0.97 -3.59
C ARG A 86 -7.70 0.73 -2.38
N GLY A 87 -7.12 1.80 -1.82
CA GLY A 87 -6.28 1.73 -0.62
C GLY A 87 -7.08 1.61 0.67
N MET A 88 -6.39 1.59 1.81
CA MET A 88 -6.98 1.42 3.14
C MET A 88 -8.08 2.43 3.46
N GLY A 89 -8.01 3.66 2.95
CA GLY A 89 -9.06 4.65 3.13
C GLY A 89 -10.42 4.23 2.54
N ALA A 90 -10.43 3.42 1.46
CA ALA A 90 -11.66 2.86 0.90
C ALA A 90 -12.19 1.69 1.77
N VAL A 91 -11.29 0.83 2.27
CA VAL A 91 -11.62 -0.25 3.20
C VAL A 91 -12.24 0.31 4.48
N LEU A 92 -11.59 1.30 5.10
CA LEU A 92 -12.07 1.93 6.33
C LEU A 92 -13.44 2.61 6.14
N ARG A 93 -13.69 3.22 4.97
CA ARG A 93 -15.01 3.79 4.66
C ARG A 93 -16.08 2.73 4.54
N ALA A 94 -15.80 1.60 3.89
CA ALA A 94 -16.75 0.49 3.77
C ALA A 94 -17.10 -0.08 5.16
N ILE A 95 -16.12 -0.24 6.04
CA ILE A 95 -16.34 -0.65 7.43
C ILE A 95 -17.18 0.39 8.18
N ALA A 96 -16.90 1.68 8.02
CA ALA A 96 -17.66 2.75 8.64
C ALA A 96 -19.12 2.79 8.18
N ASP A 97 -19.35 2.62 6.86
CA ASP A 97 -20.70 2.53 6.28
C ASP A 97 -21.50 1.37 6.87
N ASP A 98 -20.86 0.22 7.04
CA ASP A 98 -21.52 -0.97 7.63
C ASP A 98 -21.87 -0.75 9.11
N ILE A 99 -20.99 -0.15 9.88
CA ILE A 99 -21.23 0.22 11.29
C ILE A 99 -22.40 1.21 11.39
N ILE A 100 -22.40 2.26 10.58
CA ILE A 100 -23.47 3.27 10.57
C ILE A 100 -24.83 2.62 10.27
N LYS A 101 -24.87 1.75 9.27
CA LYS A 101 -26.12 1.03 8.91
C LYS A 101 -26.56 0.07 10.00
N THR A 102 -25.64 -0.67 10.59
CA THR A 102 -25.97 -1.69 11.61
C THR A 102 -26.53 -1.09 12.89
N TYR A 103 -25.98 0.06 13.31
CA TYR A 103 -26.36 0.71 14.56
C TYR A 103 -27.23 1.96 14.37
N GLU A 104 -27.59 2.29 13.13
CA GLU A 104 -28.40 3.45 12.75
C GLU A 104 -27.83 4.78 13.30
N PHE A 105 -26.53 4.93 13.25
CA PHE A 105 -25.87 6.14 13.74
C PHE A 105 -26.14 7.34 12.83
N ASP A 106 -26.46 8.47 13.43
CA ASP A 106 -26.49 9.78 12.76
C ASP A 106 -25.07 10.33 12.63
N ALA A 107 -24.28 9.72 11.74
CA ALA A 107 -22.88 10.06 11.50
C ALA A 107 -22.52 9.81 10.04
N THR A 108 -21.43 10.41 9.58
CA THR A 108 -20.87 10.14 8.26
C THR A 108 -19.70 9.15 8.35
N PRO A 109 -19.41 8.37 7.29
CA PRO A 109 -18.26 7.45 7.28
C PRO A 109 -16.94 8.14 7.59
N VAL A 110 -16.76 9.38 7.13
CA VAL A 110 -15.53 10.16 7.34
C VAL A 110 -15.26 10.43 8.83
N GLU A 111 -16.32 10.61 9.63
CA GLU A 111 -16.20 10.83 11.08
C GLU A 111 -15.70 9.59 11.81
N LEU A 112 -16.12 8.40 11.36
CA LEU A 112 -15.75 7.14 11.98
C LEU A 112 -14.36 6.63 11.55
N VAL A 113 -13.92 6.91 10.32
CA VAL A 113 -12.67 6.38 9.74
C VAL A 113 -11.47 6.53 10.67
N ARG A 114 -11.30 7.70 11.30
CA ARG A 114 -10.16 7.94 12.22
C ARG A 114 -10.21 7.07 13.47
N ALA A 115 -11.40 6.87 14.02
CA ALA A 115 -11.57 6.05 15.23
C ALA A 115 -11.36 4.57 14.90
N ILE A 116 -11.86 4.10 13.76
CA ILE A 116 -11.66 2.75 13.24
C ILE A 116 -10.17 2.50 12.98
N ASP A 117 -9.50 3.39 12.24
CA ASP A 117 -8.07 3.28 11.94
C ASP A 117 -7.22 3.24 13.21
N ARG A 118 -7.51 4.10 14.18
CA ARG A 118 -6.85 4.07 15.49
C ARG A 118 -7.06 2.73 16.19
N SER A 119 -8.30 2.25 16.28
CA SER A 119 -8.64 0.98 16.92
C SER A 119 -7.87 -0.19 16.30
N LEU A 120 -7.83 -0.28 14.97
CA LEU A 120 -7.11 -1.32 14.24
C LEU A 120 -5.59 -1.23 14.46
N THR A 121 -5.03 -0.02 14.42
CA THR A 121 -3.58 0.20 14.55
C THR A 121 -3.08 -0.04 15.97
N THR A 122 -3.83 0.43 16.99
CA THR A 122 -3.43 0.34 18.40
C THR A 122 -3.95 -0.90 19.08
N LYS A 123 -4.81 -1.69 18.42
CA LYS A 123 -5.51 -2.86 18.98
C LYS A 123 -6.28 -2.52 20.25
N THR A 124 -6.85 -1.31 20.29
CA THR A 124 -7.73 -0.86 21.37
C THR A 124 -9.19 -1.05 20.97
N PRO A 125 -10.12 -1.21 21.92
CA PRO A 125 -11.54 -1.29 21.59
C PRO A 125 -12.01 -0.08 20.77
N PHE A 126 -12.86 -0.33 19.79
CA PHE A 126 -13.54 0.74 19.06
C PHE A 126 -14.63 1.32 19.94
N GLU A 127 -14.55 2.63 20.20
CA GLU A 127 -15.47 3.35 21.05
C GLU A 127 -16.14 4.49 20.28
N LEU A 128 -17.46 4.60 20.44
CA LEU A 128 -18.26 5.68 19.89
C LEU A 128 -19.37 6.03 20.90
N TYR A 129 -19.60 7.32 21.13
CA TYR A 129 -20.57 7.81 22.11
C TYR A 129 -20.42 7.20 23.52
N GLY A 130 -19.18 6.89 23.93
CA GLY A 130 -18.89 6.27 25.25
C GLY A 130 -19.26 4.79 25.34
N GLN A 131 -19.57 4.14 24.23
CA GLN A 131 -19.87 2.72 24.16
C GLN A 131 -18.82 1.98 23.31
N HIS A 132 -18.53 0.74 23.73
CA HIS A 132 -17.61 -0.14 22.99
C HIS A 132 -18.37 -0.99 21.97
N PHE A 133 -17.81 -1.09 20.77
CA PHE A 133 -18.34 -1.90 19.68
C PHE A 133 -17.29 -2.90 19.21
N ASP A 134 -17.76 -4.08 18.85
CA ASP A 134 -16.93 -5.15 18.31
C ASP A 134 -16.65 -4.89 16.83
N LEU A 135 -15.48 -4.30 16.55
CA LEU A 135 -15.07 -3.95 15.20
C LEU A 135 -14.85 -5.17 14.30
N GLU A 136 -14.50 -6.33 14.88
CA GLU A 136 -14.23 -7.55 14.09
C GLU A 136 -15.44 -8.00 13.26
N LYS A 137 -16.65 -7.78 13.76
CA LYS A 137 -17.90 -8.12 13.04
C LYS A 137 -18.10 -7.33 11.74
N HIS A 138 -17.42 -6.22 11.60
CA HIS A 138 -17.58 -5.27 10.49
C HIS A 138 -16.41 -5.30 9.49
N LEU A 139 -15.31 -6.02 9.81
CA LEU A 139 -14.12 -6.03 8.94
C LEU A 139 -14.40 -6.56 7.55
N SER A 140 -15.28 -7.55 7.41
CA SER A 140 -15.66 -8.14 6.13
C SER A 140 -16.34 -7.17 5.16
N ALA A 141 -16.87 -6.04 5.66
CA ALA A 141 -17.41 -4.99 4.79
C ALA A 141 -16.35 -4.37 3.87
N GLY A 142 -15.07 -4.48 4.22
CA GLY A 142 -13.95 -4.06 3.38
C GLY A 142 -13.52 -5.07 2.31
N ASP A 143 -14.02 -6.30 2.34
CA ASP A 143 -13.53 -7.39 1.50
C ASP A 143 -13.69 -7.12 0.00
N ASP A 144 -14.80 -6.51 -0.42
CA ASP A 144 -15.03 -6.19 -1.84
C ASP A 144 -13.96 -5.23 -2.37
N VAL A 145 -13.59 -4.22 -1.59
CA VAL A 145 -12.54 -3.25 -1.95
C VAL A 145 -11.19 -3.96 -2.15
N VAL A 146 -10.87 -4.86 -1.25
CA VAL A 146 -9.63 -5.64 -1.26
C VAL A 146 -9.61 -6.61 -2.45
N HIS A 147 -10.73 -7.30 -2.71
CA HIS A 147 -10.87 -8.22 -3.84
C HIS A 147 -10.81 -7.50 -5.19
N GLU A 148 -11.42 -6.30 -5.31
CA GLU A 148 -11.32 -5.48 -6.52
C GLU A 148 -9.86 -5.07 -6.80
N ALA A 149 -9.11 -4.65 -5.79
CA ALA A 149 -7.69 -4.33 -5.95
C ALA A 149 -6.88 -5.55 -6.39
N ALA A 150 -7.05 -6.70 -5.72
CA ALA A 150 -6.37 -7.94 -6.08
C ALA A 150 -6.72 -8.41 -7.50
N GLN A 151 -7.98 -8.20 -7.93
CA GLN A 151 -8.41 -8.51 -9.29
C GLN A 151 -7.79 -7.57 -10.32
N ALA A 152 -7.65 -6.27 -10.02
CA ALA A 152 -6.99 -5.31 -10.90
C ALA A 152 -5.51 -5.68 -11.11
N ILE A 153 -4.80 -6.05 -10.04
CA ILE A 153 -3.43 -6.55 -10.12
C ILE A 153 -3.38 -7.80 -11.01
N LYS A 154 -4.28 -8.75 -10.79
CA LYS A 154 -4.37 -9.98 -11.59
C LYS A 154 -4.61 -9.71 -13.07
N ASN A 155 -5.46 -8.76 -13.39
CA ASN A 155 -5.75 -8.36 -14.77
C ASN A 155 -4.54 -7.72 -15.46
N SER A 156 -3.75 -6.92 -14.72
CA SER A 156 -2.53 -6.28 -15.23
C SER A 156 -1.39 -7.28 -15.42
N VAL A 157 -1.17 -8.16 -14.43
CA VAL A 157 -0.01 -9.06 -14.37
C VAL A 157 -0.27 -10.41 -15.05
N GLY A 158 -1.53 -10.78 -15.23
CA GLY A 158 -1.92 -12.09 -15.78
C GLY A 158 -1.62 -13.24 -14.84
N SER A 159 -1.09 -14.35 -15.37
CA SER A 159 -0.72 -15.52 -14.56
C SER A 159 0.49 -15.27 -13.66
N GLY A 160 1.36 -14.32 -14.04
CA GLY A 160 2.61 -14.05 -13.35
C GLY A 160 3.62 -15.22 -13.41
N SER A 161 3.56 -16.05 -14.46
CA SER A 161 4.35 -17.31 -14.55
C SER A 161 5.85 -17.12 -14.32
N ASP A 162 6.37 -15.95 -14.66
CA ASP A 162 7.81 -15.64 -14.55
C ASP A 162 8.15 -14.96 -13.20
N ILE A 163 7.14 -14.55 -12.45
CA ILE A 163 7.32 -13.94 -11.12
C ILE A 163 7.71 -15.00 -10.11
N ARG A 164 8.79 -14.76 -9.38
CA ARG A 164 9.33 -15.70 -8.37
C ARG A 164 8.79 -15.41 -6.97
N VAL A 165 8.45 -14.16 -6.69
CA VAL A 165 7.97 -13.73 -5.38
C VAL A 165 7.01 -12.57 -5.52
N ILE A 166 5.99 -12.54 -4.67
CA ILE A 166 5.08 -11.41 -4.48
C ILE A 166 5.39 -10.81 -3.12
N ILE A 167 5.66 -9.51 -3.08
CA ILE A 167 6.04 -8.77 -1.89
C ILE A 167 4.93 -7.80 -1.56
N LEU A 168 4.34 -7.90 -0.38
CA LEU A 168 3.39 -6.94 0.16
C LEU A 168 4.08 -6.09 1.23
N THR A 169 3.86 -4.78 1.15
CA THR A 169 4.42 -3.82 2.11
C THR A 169 3.40 -2.75 2.48
N GLY A 170 3.75 -1.94 3.48
CA GLY A 170 2.88 -0.85 3.93
C GLY A 170 1.85 -1.25 4.98
N GLY A 171 1.19 -0.26 5.56
CA GLY A 171 0.27 -0.46 6.69
C GLY A 171 -0.98 -1.28 6.36
N GLY A 172 -1.35 -1.36 5.08
CA GLY A 172 -2.50 -2.13 4.61
C GLY A 172 -2.18 -3.59 4.26
N ALA A 173 -0.91 -4.00 4.24
CA ALA A 173 -0.49 -5.28 3.69
C ALA A 173 -1.25 -6.50 4.26
N SER A 174 -1.52 -6.52 5.55
CA SER A 174 -2.24 -7.61 6.21
C SER A 174 -3.67 -7.79 5.71
N PHE A 175 -4.36 -6.70 5.36
CA PHE A 175 -5.72 -6.75 4.81
C PHE A 175 -5.75 -7.35 3.40
N TYR A 176 -4.72 -7.07 2.59
CA TYR A 176 -4.67 -7.50 1.19
C TYR A 176 -4.01 -8.88 0.99
N ALA A 177 -3.28 -9.38 1.99
CA ALA A 177 -2.47 -10.60 1.85
C ALA A 177 -3.27 -11.81 1.38
N LYS A 178 -4.44 -12.06 1.98
CA LYS A 178 -5.29 -13.19 1.62
C LYS A 178 -5.82 -13.06 0.20
N ALA A 179 -6.39 -11.91 -0.18
CA ALA A 179 -6.96 -11.71 -1.50
C ALA A 179 -5.90 -11.81 -2.61
N VAL A 180 -4.69 -11.30 -2.36
CA VAL A 180 -3.56 -11.46 -3.28
C VAL A 180 -3.15 -12.93 -3.39
N ALA A 181 -3.03 -13.66 -2.28
CA ALA A 181 -2.69 -15.08 -2.29
C ALA A 181 -3.74 -15.91 -3.05
N ASP A 182 -5.02 -15.61 -2.87
CA ASP A 182 -6.13 -16.28 -3.59
C ASP A 182 -6.05 -16.05 -5.12
N LYS A 183 -5.62 -14.87 -5.57
CA LYS A 183 -5.43 -14.56 -7.00
C LYS A 183 -4.15 -15.15 -7.59
N PHE A 184 -3.15 -15.43 -6.74
CA PHE A 184 -1.84 -15.97 -7.13
C PHE A 184 -1.48 -17.24 -6.33
N PRO A 185 -2.28 -18.31 -6.37
CA PRO A 185 -2.15 -19.46 -5.48
C PRO A 185 -0.87 -20.28 -5.68
N ARG A 186 -0.12 -20.03 -6.75
CA ARG A 186 1.14 -20.71 -7.05
C ARG A 186 2.38 -19.90 -6.65
N HIS A 187 2.18 -18.70 -6.12
CA HIS A 187 3.28 -17.79 -5.80
C HIS A 187 3.51 -17.75 -4.29
N LYS A 188 4.77 -17.56 -3.91
CA LYS A 188 5.12 -17.22 -2.54
C LYS A 188 4.78 -15.75 -2.32
N VAL A 189 3.87 -15.46 -1.41
CA VAL A 189 3.53 -14.11 -0.94
C VAL A 189 4.30 -13.86 0.35
N VAL A 190 5.02 -12.74 0.42
CA VAL A 190 5.82 -12.31 1.58
C VAL A 190 5.34 -10.94 2.00
N THR A 191 5.06 -10.76 3.28
CA THR A 191 4.76 -9.44 3.89
C THR A 191 6.01 -8.93 4.61
N LEU A 192 6.37 -7.66 4.35
CA LEU A 192 7.51 -6.98 4.98
C LEU A 192 7.05 -5.99 6.03
#